data_90b610a6600d31e7cc245d2edc01b43a
#
_entry.id   90b610a6600d31e7cc245d2edc01b43a
#
_cell.length_a   1.000
_cell.length_b   1.000
_cell.length_c   1.000
_cell.angle_alpha   90.00
_cell.angle_beta   90.00
_cell.angle_gamma   90.00
#
_symmetry.space_group_name_H-M   'P 1'
#
loop_
_entity.id
_entity.type
_entity.pdbx_description
1 polymer ?
#
loop_
_entity_poly.entity_id
_entity_poly.type
_entity_poly.pdbx_seq_one_letter_code
_entity_poly.pdbx_strand_id
1 'polypeptide(L)'
;MAFTLFARGNVDIVVIEAGLGGARDATNIISSSGLAASVITTIGEEHLAALGGSLESIALAKLGIIKHGCPLVLGGPFPPHIECILRDKALSMSSPVVSASDAGNQSTIKGISRMNGRPYQSCEIIIQIERDFKLFLELLDVKLCMLGSHQLQNAATATCAVLCLRNLGWRISDGSIRAGLEHTFLLGRSQILTSKETEALGLHGTTVLLDGAHTNESANALVKTIKMTFGKAPLALVVAMASDKDHVGFAREFLSGGELEVVLLTEADIAGGKSRTTSASLLRDCWIQASKELGIDIVHDGTTKSREVFNNLLVCSATKLENGTIFAAESSLMASLKATNQILRERTGNQSGIIVVTGSLHIVSMVLAALSG
;
A
#
# COMPACT_ATOMS: atom_id res chain seq x y z
N MET A 1 -22.17 -4.93 -15.25
CA MET A 1 -21.40 -6.06 -15.82
C MET A 1 -20.92 -7.03 -14.72
N ALA A 2 -20.23 -6.63 -13.65
CA ALA A 2 -19.73 -7.54 -12.60
C ALA A 2 -20.83 -8.43 -11.99
N PHE A 3 -21.95 -7.86 -11.53
CA PHE A 3 -23.07 -8.64 -10.99
C PHE A 3 -23.65 -9.68 -11.96
N THR A 4 -23.67 -9.37 -13.27
CA THR A 4 -24.12 -10.32 -14.30
C THR A 4 -23.14 -11.49 -14.43
N LEU A 5 -21.83 -11.22 -14.30
CA LEU A 5 -20.80 -12.27 -14.34
C LEU A 5 -20.88 -13.17 -13.10
N PHE A 6 -21.07 -12.61 -11.92
CA PHE A 6 -21.24 -13.36 -10.68
C PHE A 6 -22.49 -14.25 -10.74
N ALA A 7 -23.61 -13.70 -11.22
CA ALA A 7 -24.85 -14.47 -11.40
C ALA A 7 -24.66 -15.63 -12.40
N ARG A 8 -23.96 -15.39 -13.52
CA ARG A 8 -23.64 -16.45 -14.51
C ARG A 8 -22.66 -17.48 -13.95
N GLY A 9 -21.72 -17.06 -13.11
CA GLY A 9 -20.76 -17.93 -12.45
C GLY A 9 -21.36 -18.77 -11.32
N ASN A 10 -22.62 -18.51 -10.96
CA ASN A 10 -23.34 -19.19 -9.88
C ASN A 10 -22.50 -19.27 -8.58
N VAL A 11 -21.86 -18.17 -8.23
CA VAL A 11 -21.02 -18.09 -7.02
C VAL A 11 -21.86 -17.96 -5.76
N ASP A 12 -21.43 -18.60 -4.66
CA ASP A 12 -22.17 -18.60 -3.40
C ASP A 12 -22.12 -17.25 -2.68
N ILE A 13 -21.00 -16.53 -2.79
CA ILE A 13 -20.76 -15.23 -2.15
C ILE A 13 -19.86 -14.39 -3.04
N VAL A 14 -20.03 -13.05 -2.96
CA VAL A 14 -19.20 -12.07 -3.66
C VAL A 14 -18.63 -11.06 -2.68
N VAL A 15 -17.41 -10.61 -2.93
CA VAL A 15 -16.79 -9.48 -2.23
C VAL A 15 -16.75 -8.31 -3.20
N ILE A 16 -17.37 -7.19 -2.80
CA ILE A 16 -17.52 -6.02 -3.66
C ILE A 16 -16.90 -4.81 -2.98
N GLU A 17 -15.99 -4.14 -3.66
CA GLU A 17 -15.41 -2.88 -3.25
C GLU A 17 -16.19 -1.72 -3.85
N ALA A 18 -16.59 -0.74 -3.01
CA ALA A 18 -17.16 0.51 -3.47
C ALA A 18 -16.08 1.39 -4.12
N GLY A 19 -16.37 1.97 -5.28
CA GLY A 19 -15.40 2.77 -6.02
C GLY A 19 -15.12 4.13 -5.36
N LEU A 20 -16.18 4.86 -4.95
CA LEU A 20 -16.06 6.16 -4.29
C LEU A 20 -17.15 6.34 -3.24
N GLY A 21 -16.74 6.59 -1.99
CA GLY A 21 -17.66 6.75 -0.87
C GLY A 21 -18.40 5.45 -0.56
N GLY A 22 -19.68 5.35 -0.84
CA GLY A 22 -20.51 4.17 -0.60
C GLY A 22 -22.00 4.46 -0.83
N ALA A 23 -22.53 5.48 -0.18
CA ALA A 23 -23.98 5.81 -0.24
C ALA A 23 -24.50 5.99 -1.68
N ARG A 24 -23.71 6.61 -2.55
CA ARG A 24 -24.05 6.91 -3.95
C ARG A 24 -23.31 6.03 -4.95
N ASP A 25 -22.55 5.04 -4.46
CA ASP A 25 -21.81 4.15 -5.33
C ASP A 25 -22.73 3.20 -6.08
N ALA A 26 -22.41 2.90 -7.34
CA ALA A 26 -23.19 1.99 -8.18
C ALA A 26 -23.28 0.57 -7.61
N THR A 27 -22.35 0.18 -6.73
CA THR A 27 -22.35 -1.13 -6.06
C THR A 27 -23.37 -1.19 -4.92
N ASN A 28 -23.88 -0.05 -4.43
CA ASN A 28 -24.79 0.03 -3.28
C ASN A 28 -26.27 -0.30 -3.58
N ILE A 29 -26.50 -1.05 -4.65
CA ILE A 29 -27.85 -1.53 -5.04
C ILE A 29 -28.29 -2.76 -4.25
N ILE A 30 -27.39 -3.37 -3.47
CA ILE A 30 -27.64 -4.59 -2.71
C ILE A 30 -28.60 -4.27 -1.55
N SER A 31 -29.69 -5.05 -1.45
CA SER A 31 -30.64 -4.97 -0.32
C SER A 31 -30.07 -5.64 0.93
N SER A 32 -30.71 -5.38 2.10
CA SER A 32 -30.34 -6.05 3.35
C SER A 32 -30.47 -7.59 3.27
N SER A 33 -31.40 -8.11 2.50
CA SER A 33 -31.57 -9.57 2.32
C SER A 33 -30.47 -10.21 1.48
N GLY A 34 -29.76 -9.42 0.66
CA GLY A 34 -28.64 -9.89 -0.18
C GLY A 34 -27.27 -9.57 0.40
N LEU A 35 -27.20 -8.91 1.55
CA LEU A 35 -25.94 -8.48 2.15
C LEU A 35 -25.61 -9.33 3.38
N ALA A 36 -24.46 -10.00 3.37
CA ALA A 36 -23.98 -10.80 4.49
C ALA A 36 -23.27 -9.94 5.56
N ALA A 37 -22.46 -8.98 5.14
CA ALA A 37 -21.82 -8.00 6.03
C ALA A 37 -21.37 -6.77 5.23
N SER A 38 -21.34 -5.61 5.90
CA SER A 38 -20.63 -4.41 5.44
C SER A 38 -19.26 -4.33 6.10
N VAL A 39 -18.23 -3.91 5.37
CA VAL A 39 -16.88 -3.74 5.90
C VAL A 39 -16.40 -2.32 5.64
N ILE A 40 -15.98 -1.60 6.69
CA ILE A 40 -15.29 -0.31 6.57
C ILE A 40 -13.87 -0.51 7.07
N THR A 41 -12.92 -0.51 6.15
CA THR A 41 -11.51 -0.81 6.46
C THR A 41 -10.84 0.34 7.17
N THR A 42 -10.81 1.52 6.55
CA THR A 42 -10.23 2.75 7.09
C THR A 42 -11.02 3.97 6.63
N ILE A 43 -10.86 5.08 7.36
CA ILE A 43 -11.30 6.41 6.94
C ILE A 43 -10.05 7.29 6.90
N GLY A 44 -9.71 7.80 5.73
CA GLY A 44 -8.58 8.69 5.49
C GLY A 44 -9.01 9.90 4.64
N GLU A 45 -8.13 10.85 4.49
CA GLU A 45 -8.39 12.12 3.77
C GLU A 45 -8.45 11.98 2.25
N GLU A 46 -8.46 10.75 1.74
CA GLU A 46 -8.58 10.52 0.31
C GLU A 46 -9.92 11.02 -0.23
N HIS A 47 -9.86 11.70 -1.37
CA HIS A 47 -11.05 12.26 -2.03
C HIS A 47 -11.83 13.31 -1.21
N LEU A 48 -11.17 14.04 -0.30
CA LEU A 48 -11.78 15.09 0.52
C LEU A 48 -12.69 16.01 -0.29
N ALA A 49 -12.20 16.57 -1.39
CA ALA A 49 -12.96 17.50 -2.24
C ALA A 49 -14.21 16.85 -2.85
N ALA A 50 -14.16 15.56 -3.19
CA ALA A 50 -15.27 14.83 -3.81
C ALA A 50 -16.34 14.38 -2.78
N LEU A 51 -15.94 14.21 -1.52
CA LEU A 51 -16.77 13.64 -0.46
C LEU A 51 -17.16 14.63 0.64
N GLY A 52 -17.02 15.94 0.40
CA GLY A 52 -17.57 16.98 1.26
C GLY A 52 -16.58 17.71 2.16
N GLY A 53 -15.26 17.48 2.00
CA GLY A 53 -14.20 18.32 2.58
C GLY A 53 -13.81 18.03 4.03
N SER A 54 -14.35 16.99 4.67
CA SER A 54 -13.95 16.60 6.03
C SER A 54 -13.97 15.08 6.23
N LEU A 55 -13.27 14.58 7.25
CA LEU A 55 -13.27 13.15 7.63
C LEU A 55 -14.66 12.66 7.99
N GLU A 56 -15.46 13.49 8.66
CA GLU A 56 -16.85 13.19 9.03
C GLU A 56 -17.72 13.01 7.77
N SER A 57 -17.56 13.88 6.78
CA SER A 57 -18.32 13.77 5.53
C SER A 57 -17.92 12.52 4.73
N ILE A 58 -16.64 12.17 4.73
CA ILE A 58 -16.14 10.91 4.15
C ILE A 58 -16.74 9.71 4.89
N ALA A 59 -16.72 9.73 6.23
CA ALA A 59 -17.33 8.69 7.06
C ALA A 59 -18.81 8.52 6.73
N LEU A 60 -19.57 9.61 6.69
CA LEU A 60 -21.00 9.59 6.34
C LEU A 60 -21.24 9.03 4.93
N ALA A 61 -20.42 9.39 3.95
CA ALA A 61 -20.53 8.84 2.60
C ALA A 61 -20.26 7.31 2.57
N LYS A 62 -19.25 6.82 3.31
CA LYS A 62 -18.93 5.39 3.41
C LYS A 62 -20.00 4.61 4.19
N LEU A 63 -20.60 5.21 5.22
CA LEU A 63 -21.66 4.60 6.04
C LEU A 63 -22.92 4.23 5.24
N GLY A 64 -23.10 4.78 4.05
CA GLY A 64 -24.24 4.45 3.19
C GLY A 64 -24.31 2.99 2.73
N ILE A 65 -23.25 2.20 2.91
CA ILE A 65 -23.26 0.75 2.62
C ILE A 65 -23.88 -0.08 3.74
N ILE A 66 -24.07 0.48 4.93
CA ILE A 66 -24.67 -0.24 6.06
C ILE A 66 -26.15 -0.47 5.78
N LYS A 67 -26.61 -1.69 5.95
CA LYS A 67 -28.00 -2.09 5.77
C LYS A 67 -28.58 -2.58 7.09
N HIS A 68 -29.88 -2.34 7.27
CA HIS A 68 -30.60 -2.69 8.49
C HIS A 68 -30.41 -4.15 8.88
N GLY A 69 -29.99 -4.40 10.13
CA GLY A 69 -29.79 -5.72 10.69
C GLY A 69 -28.57 -6.49 10.18
N CYS A 70 -27.83 -5.95 9.19
CA CYS A 70 -26.64 -6.62 8.66
C CYS A 70 -25.39 -6.29 9.49
N PRO A 71 -24.51 -7.24 9.77
CA PRO A 71 -23.26 -7.00 10.48
C PRO A 71 -22.41 -5.91 9.84
N LEU A 72 -21.84 -5.04 10.69
CA LEU A 72 -20.80 -4.09 10.31
C LEU A 72 -19.46 -4.52 10.87
N VAL A 73 -18.49 -4.71 9.99
CA VAL A 73 -17.10 -4.95 10.37
C VAL A 73 -16.29 -3.67 10.22
N LEU A 74 -15.61 -3.26 11.27
CA LEU A 74 -14.74 -2.11 11.34
C LEU A 74 -13.28 -2.55 11.36
N GLY A 75 -12.48 -2.07 10.41
CA GLY A 75 -11.04 -2.32 10.35
C GLY A 75 -10.28 -1.43 11.33
N GLY A 76 -10.19 -0.15 11.04
CA GLY A 76 -9.52 0.85 11.86
C GLY A 76 -7.97 0.72 11.88
N PRO A 77 -7.31 1.36 12.86
CA PRO A 77 -7.91 2.22 13.89
C PRO A 77 -8.52 3.50 13.30
N PHE A 78 -9.55 4.00 13.97
CA PHE A 78 -10.21 5.25 13.59
C PHE A 78 -9.96 6.33 14.64
N PRO A 79 -9.96 7.63 14.28
CA PRO A 79 -10.09 8.71 15.24
C PRO A 79 -11.34 8.51 16.11
N PRO A 80 -11.30 8.79 17.43
CA PRO A 80 -12.43 8.49 18.33
C PRO A 80 -13.76 9.09 17.89
N HIS A 81 -13.77 10.33 17.38
CA HIS A 81 -14.99 10.99 16.90
C HIS A 81 -15.56 10.31 15.63
N ILE A 82 -14.70 9.81 14.75
CA ILE A 82 -15.12 9.05 13.57
C ILE A 82 -15.70 7.70 14.01
N GLU A 83 -15.03 7.01 14.93
CA GLU A 83 -15.54 5.73 15.45
C GLU A 83 -16.93 5.88 16.09
N CYS A 84 -17.18 6.97 16.85
CA CYS A 84 -18.52 7.28 17.37
C CYS A 84 -19.54 7.38 16.23
N ILE A 85 -19.26 8.15 15.18
CA ILE A 85 -20.15 8.30 14.01
C ILE A 85 -20.45 6.94 13.37
N LEU A 86 -19.44 6.07 13.23
CA LEU A 86 -19.61 4.73 12.65
C LEU A 86 -20.52 3.85 13.53
N ARG A 87 -20.29 3.85 14.83
CA ARG A 87 -21.07 3.05 15.80
C ARG A 87 -22.51 3.58 15.98
N ASP A 88 -22.70 4.89 16.03
CA ASP A 88 -24.03 5.51 16.13
C ASP A 88 -24.89 5.18 14.90
N LYS A 89 -24.28 5.23 13.71
CA LYS A 89 -24.96 4.80 12.49
C LYS A 89 -25.33 3.32 12.53
N ALA A 90 -24.43 2.45 12.95
CA ALA A 90 -24.70 1.03 13.09
C ALA A 90 -25.86 0.78 14.06
N LEU A 91 -25.88 1.46 15.21
CA LEU A 91 -26.96 1.39 16.18
C LEU A 91 -28.30 1.83 15.56
N SER A 92 -28.33 2.95 14.83
CA SER A 92 -29.53 3.43 14.14
C SER A 92 -30.07 2.46 13.08
N MET A 93 -29.21 1.58 12.57
CA MET A 93 -29.54 0.56 11.57
C MET A 93 -29.76 -0.82 12.21
N SER A 94 -29.75 -0.92 13.54
CA SER A 94 -29.79 -2.22 14.27
C SER A 94 -28.74 -3.21 13.75
N SER A 95 -27.59 -2.71 13.33
CA SER A 95 -26.48 -3.47 12.75
C SER A 95 -25.51 -3.86 13.86
N PRO A 96 -25.28 -5.14 14.17
CA PRO A 96 -24.28 -5.53 15.14
C PRO A 96 -22.88 -5.18 14.62
N VAL A 97 -21.98 -4.75 15.51
CA VAL A 97 -20.64 -4.26 15.18
C VAL A 97 -19.56 -5.22 15.65
N VAL A 98 -18.65 -5.56 14.73
CA VAL A 98 -17.40 -6.28 15.01
C VAL A 98 -16.25 -5.37 14.63
N SER A 99 -15.33 -5.08 15.54
CA SER A 99 -14.18 -4.22 15.27
C SER A 99 -12.87 -4.96 15.40
N ALA A 100 -12.09 -4.96 14.33
CA ALA A 100 -10.72 -5.47 14.33
C ALA A 100 -9.73 -4.54 15.05
N SER A 101 -10.19 -3.39 15.56
CA SER A 101 -9.40 -2.47 16.39
C SER A 101 -9.76 -2.53 17.87
N ASP A 102 -10.79 -3.30 18.26
CA ASP A 102 -11.15 -3.48 19.66
C ASP A 102 -10.08 -4.34 20.39
N ALA A 103 -10.03 -4.23 21.71
CA ALA A 103 -9.08 -4.96 22.56
C ALA A 103 -9.15 -6.50 22.43
N GLY A 104 -10.23 -7.02 21.85
CA GLY A 104 -10.38 -8.43 21.52
C GLY A 104 -9.54 -8.89 20.31
N ASN A 105 -8.94 -7.98 19.56
CA ASN A 105 -7.93 -8.32 18.55
C ASN A 105 -6.54 -8.26 19.20
N GLN A 106 -5.94 -9.42 19.42
CA GLN A 106 -4.59 -9.58 19.97
C GLN A 106 -3.60 -10.09 18.93
N SER A 107 -3.91 -9.87 17.64
CA SER A 107 -3.06 -10.31 16.54
C SER A 107 -1.73 -9.56 16.52
N THR A 108 -0.63 -10.27 16.26
CA THR A 108 0.73 -9.74 16.33
C THR A 108 1.63 -10.25 15.21
N ILE A 109 2.59 -9.43 14.77
CA ILE A 109 3.71 -9.85 13.91
C ILE A 109 4.83 -10.38 14.80
N LYS A 110 5.25 -11.61 14.58
CA LYS A 110 6.38 -12.25 15.31
C LYS A 110 7.72 -11.96 14.65
N GLY A 111 7.74 -11.78 13.34
CA GLY A 111 8.97 -11.49 12.60
C GLY A 111 8.81 -11.64 11.10
N ILE A 112 9.90 -11.34 10.39
CA ILE A 112 10.02 -11.56 8.96
C ILE A 112 10.92 -12.77 8.71
N SER A 113 10.47 -13.68 7.87
CA SER A 113 11.21 -14.87 7.44
C SER A 113 11.16 -14.97 5.91
N ARG A 114 11.89 -15.92 5.34
CA ARG A 114 11.92 -16.15 3.89
C ARG A 114 11.54 -17.59 3.56
N MET A 115 10.73 -17.74 2.52
CA MET A 115 10.37 -19.03 1.94
C MET A 115 10.57 -18.95 0.43
N ASN A 116 11.42 -19.82 -0.12
CA ASN A 116 11.80 -19.81 -1.55
C ASN A 116 12.32 -18.44 -2.02
N GLY A 117 13.12 -17.76 -1.17
CA GLY A 117 13.69 -16.44 -1.46
C GLY A 117 12.72 -15.25 -1.26
N ARG A 118 11.42 -15.48 -1.10
CA ARG A 118 10.41 -14.43 -0.87
C ARG A 118 10.20 -14.22 0.63
N PRO A 119 10.20 -12.98 1.11
CA PRO A 119 9.88 -12.71 2.51
C PRO A 119 8.38 -12.89 2.76
N TYR A 120 8.08 -13.31 3.98
CA TYR A 120 6.74 -13.30 4.56
C TYR A 120 6.84 -12.84 6.01
N GLN A 121 5.75 -12.32 6.53
CA GLN A 121 5.65 -12.03 7.96
C GLN A 121 4.93 -13.17 8.67
N SER A 122 5.60 -13.75 9.69
CA SER A 122 4.99 -14.71 10.60
C SER A 122 4.14 -13.94 11.60
N CYS A 123 2.87 -14.30 11.68
CA CYS A 123 1.88 -13.62 12.51
C CYS A 123 1.10 -14.61 13.37
N GLU A 124 0.64 -14.13 14.51
CA GLU A 124 -0.47 -14.74 15.24
C GLU A 124 -1.72 -13.93 14.94
N ILE A 125 -2.80 -14.60 14.56
CA ILE A 125 -4.12 -14.01 14.36
C ILE A 125 -5.01 -14.50 15.49
N ILE A 126 -5.28 -13.62 16.47
CA ILE A 126 -6.05 -13.95 17.66
C ILE A 126 -7.19 -12.95 17.77
N ILE A 127 -8.41 -13.43 17.59
CA ILE A 127 -9.63 -12.65 17.66
C ILE A 127 -10.51 -13.24 18.78
N GLN A 128 -10.82 -12.42 19.79
CA GLN A 128 -11.72 -12.76 20.88
C GLN A 128 -12.68 -11.57 21.10
N ILE A 129 -13.83 -11.59 20.48
CA ILE A 129 -14.83 -10.52 20.54
C ILE A 129 -16.08 -11.06 21.23
N GLU A 130 -16.53 -10.37 22.29
CA GLU A 130 -17.64 -10.81 23.14
C GLU A 130 -18.69 -9.70 23.32
N ARG A 131 -18.85 -8.81 22.35
CA ARG A 131 -19.82 -7.70 22.45
C ARG A 131 -21.15 -8.07 21.79
N ASP A 132 -21.32 -7.71 20.52
CA ASP A 132 -22.55 -7.97 19.75
C ASP A 132 -22.56 -9.41 19.21
N PHE A 133 -21.40 -10.00 19.07
CA PHE A 133 -21.17 -11.41 18.72
C PHE A 133 -20.17 -12.04 19.68
N LYS A 134 -20.25 -13.37 19.81
CA LYS A 134 -19.21 -14.17 20.44
C LYS A 134 -18.36 -14.81 19.36
N LEU A 135 -17.26 -14.17 19.01
CA LEU A 135 -16.34 -14.61 17.97
C LEU A 135 -15.01 -14.99 18.60
N PHE A 136 -14.54 -16.17 18.29
CA PHE A 136 -13.23 -16.64 18.72
C PHE A 136 -12.50 -17.29 17.55
N LEU A 137 -11.23 -16.95 17.39
CA LEU A 137 -10.28 -17.62 16.51
C LEU A 137 -8.87 -17.42 17.04
N GLU A 138 -8.10 -18.51 17.03
CA GLU A 138 -6.66 -18.49 17.29
C GLU A 138 -5.93 -19.23 16.18
N LEU A 139 -5.11 -18.51 15.41
CA LEU A 139 -4.23 -19.07 14.40
C LEU A 139 -2.79 -18.64 14.69
N LEU A 140 -1.97 -19.59 15.10
CA LEU A 140 -0.55 -19.38 15.37
C LEU A 140 0.27 -19.62 14.10
N ASP A 141 1.39 -18.89 13.94
CA ASP A 141 2.34 -19.00 12.81
C ASP A 141 1.68 -18.91 11.42
N VAL A 142 0.83 -17.90 11.23
CA VAL A 142 0.25 -17.58 9.93
C VAL A 142 1.28 -16.83 9.08
N LYS A 143 1.51 -17.26 7.84
CA LYS A 143 2.52 -16.71 6.94
C LYS A 143 1.87 -15.73 5.97
N LEU A 144 1.85 -14.44 6.32
CA LEU A 144 1.31 -13.42 5.42
C LEU A 144 2.36 -13.01 4.38
N CYS A 145 2.02 -13.20 3.09
CA CYS A 145 2.90 -12.82 1.99
C CYS A 145 2.90 -11.30 1.71
N MET A 146 1.83 -10.60 2.07
CA MET A 146 1.78 -9.14 2.02
C MET A 146 2.38 -8.57 3.30
N LEU A 147 3.40 -7.71 3.16
CA LEU A 147 4.21 -7.22 4.27
C LEU A 147 3.68 -5.89 4.83
N GLY A 148 3.91 -5.67 6.12
CA GLY A 148 3.60 -4.45 6.83
C GLY A 148 2.54 -4.61 7.91
N SER A 149 2.60 -3.74 8.94
CA SER A 149 1.64 -3.77 10.06
C SER A 149 0.21 -3.51 9.60
N HIS A 150 0.03 -2.67 8.57
CA HIS A 150 -1.28 -2.44 7.96
C HIS A 150 -1.86 -3.70 7.30
N GLN A 151 -1.03 -4.62 6.82
CA GLN A 151 -1.50 -5.90 6.28
C GLN A 151 -1.94 -6.88 7.37
N LEU A 152 -1.32 -6.82 8.56
CA LEU A 152 -1.84 -7.55 9.72
C LEU A 152 -3.24 -7.04 10.10
N GLN A 153 -3.44 -5.71 10.10
CA GLN A 153 -4.75 -5.12 10.35
C GLN A 153 -5.78 -5.52 9.29
N ASN A 154 -5.38 -5.56 8.02
CA ASN A 154 -6.23 -6.04 6.93
C ASN A 154 -6.59 -7.53 7.13
N ALA A 155 -5.64 -8.37 7.52
CA ALA A 155 -5.86 -9.79 7.81
C ALA A 155 -6.83 -9.98 8.98
N ALA A 156 -6.67 -9.22 10.07
CA ALA A 156 -7.59 -9.22 11.21
C ALA A 156 -9.01 -8.77 10.80
N THR A 157 -9.11 -7.72 9.96
CA THR A 157 -10.38 -7.22 9.45
C THR A 157 -11.09 -8.28 8.59
N ALA A 158 -10.35 -8.91 7.67
CA ALA A 158 -10.87 -9.99 6.85
C ALA A 158 -11.31 -11.20 7.70
N THR A 159 -10.53 -11.54 8.72
CA THR A 159 -10.88 -12.59 9.68
C THR A 159 -12.18 -12.26 10.41
N CYS A 160 -12.34 -11.04 10.92
CA CYS A 160 -13.58 -10.61 11.56
C CYS A 160 -14.79 -10.75 10.61
N ALA A 161 -14.64 -10.37 9.34
CA ALA A 161 -15.69 -10.53 8.34
C ALA A 161 -16.07 -12.00 8.13
N VAL A 162 -15.08 -12.89 8.01
CA VAL A 162 -15.32 -14.34 7.86
C VAL A 162 -15.95 -14.95 9.11
N LEU A 163 -15.58 -14.48 10.31
CA LEU A 163 -16.22 -14.94 11.54
C LEU A 163 -17.69 -14.49 11.64
N CYS A 164 -18.03 -13.30 11.13
CA CYS A 164 -19.43 -12.89 10.96
C CYS A 164 -20.19 -13.85 10.03
N LEU A 165 -19.59 -14.25 8.90
CA LEU A 165 -20.19 -15.24 8.00
C LEU A 165 -20.43 -16.59 8.70
N ARG A 166 -19.46 -17.05 9.50
CA ARG A 166 -19.64 -18.26 10.34
C ARG A 166 -20.84 -18.13 11.27
N ASN A 167 -20.97 -17.00 11.92
CA ASN A 167 -22.09 -16.73 12.84
C ASN A 167 -23.44 -16.71 12.10
N LEU A 168 -23.45 -16.37 10.81
CA LEU A 168 -24.60 -16.46 9.91
C LEU A 168 -24.86 -17.88 9.35
N GLY A 169 -24.09 -18.88 9.79
CA GLY A 169 -24.28 -20.29 9.42
C GLY A 169 -23.43 -20.79 8.25
N TRP A 170 -22.52 -19.98 7.70
CA TRP A 170 -21.57 -20.44 6.67
C TRP A 170 -20.56 -21.44 7.23
N ARG A 171 -20.30 -22.51 6.51
CA ARG A 171 -19.34 -23.55 6.90
C ARG A 171 -17.94 -23.16 6.45
N ILE A 172 -17.19 -22.45 7.28
CA ILE A 172 -15.83 -22.01 7.01
C ILE A 172 -14.89 -22.54 8.11
N SER A 173 -13.95 -23.40 7.77
CA SER A 173 -13.01 -23.99 8.76
C SER A 173 -11.86 -23.02 9.07
N ASP A 174 -11.18 -23.21 10.21
CA ASP A 174 -9.96 -22.46 10.56
C ASP A 174 -8.85 -22.70 9.53
N GLY A 175 -8.76 -23.93 9.01
CA GLY A 175 -7.85 -24.26 7.92
C GLY A 175 -8.11 -23.45 6.64
N SER A 176 -9.40 -23.21 6.31
CA SER A 176 -9.77 -22.38 5.16
C SER A 176 -9.42 -20.91 5.39
N ILE A 177 -9.61 -20.39 6.60
CA ILE A 177 -9.21 -19.02 6.95
C ILE A 177 -7.69 -18.88 6.85
N ARG A 178 -6.92 -19.80 7.45
CA ARG A 178 -5.47 -19.84 7.35
C ARG A 178 -5.02 -19.84 5.88
N ALA A 179 -5.53 -20.78 5.09
CA ALA A 179 -5.16 -20.89 3.67
C ALA A 179 -5.48 -19.61 2.90
N GLY A 180 -6.63 -18.98 3.14
CA GLY A 180 -7.00 -17.70 2.54
C GLY A 180 -6.00 -16.60 2.88
N LEU A 181 -5.62 -16.47 4.15
CA LEU A 181 -4.64 -15.47 4.61
C LEU A 181 -3.24 -15.70 4.02
N GLU A 182 -2.77 -16.95 4.01
CA GLU A 182 -1.42 -17.30 3.55
C GLU A 182 -1.24 -17.23 2.02
N HIS A 183 -2.32 -17.49 1.25
CA HIS A 183 -2.28 -17.43 -0.21
C HIS A 183 -2.71 -16.08 -0.78
N THR A 184 -3.17 -15.15 0.06
CA THR A 184 -3.56 -13.82 -0.43
C THR A 184 -2.33 -13.05 -0.88
N PHE A 185 -2.38 -12.62 -2.13
CA PHE A 185 -1.34 -11.84 -2.78
C PHE A 185 -1.99 -10.78 -3.69
N LEU A 186 -1.48 -9.57 -3.68
CA LEU A 186 -1.92 -8.49 -4.55
C LEU A 186 -0.71 -7.84 -5.22
N LEU A 187 -0.72 -7.79 -6.55
CA LEU A 187 0.35 -7.15 -7.34
C LEU A 187 0.53 -5.68 -6.93
N GLY A 188 1.77 -5.27 -6.79
CA GLY A 188 2.11 -3.90 -6.40
C GLY A 188 1.77 -3.53 -4.96
N ARG A 189 1.64 -4.52 -4.07
CA ARG A 189 1.54 -4.31 -2.62
C ARG A 189 2.71 -5.01 -1.93
N SER A 190 3.75 -4.24 -1.63
CA SER A 190 5.04 -4.73 -1.10
C SER A 190 5.57 -5.95 -1.85
N GLN A 191 5.38 -5.96 -3.19
CA GLN A 191 5.76 -7.05 -4.06
C GLN A 191 7.26 -7.04 -4.31
N ILE A 192 7.95 -8.10 -3.93
CA ILE A 192 9.37 -8.28 -4.24
C ILE A 192 9.51 -9.11 -5.51
N LEU A 193 10.24 -8.58 -6.48
CA LEU A 193 10.55 -9.28 -7.71
C LEU A 193 11.51 -10.44 -7.45
N THR A 194 11.32 -11.53 -8.16
CA THR A 194 12.26 -12.65 -8.18
C THR A 194 13.58 -12.26 -8.86
N SER A 195 14.65 -13.00 -8.61
CA SER A 195 15.94 -12.76 -9.29
C SER A 195 15.81 -12.81 -10.81
N LYS A 196 15.00 -13.74 -11.35
CA LYS A 196 14.73 -13.82 -12.79
C LYS A 196 14.04 -12.58 -13.35
N GLU A 197 13.03 -12.07 -12.64
CA GLU A 197 12.33 -10.84 -13.02
C GLU A 197 13.26 -9.63 -12.95
N THR A 198 14.08 -9.54 -11.89
CA THR A 198 15.03 -8.46 -11.73
C THR A 198 16.13 -8.48 -12.83
N GLU A 199 16.62 -9.67 -13.17
CA GLU A 199 17.56 -9.87 -14.28
C GLU A 199 16.95 -9.53 -15.65
N ALA A 200 15.68 -9.89 -15.88
CA ALA A 200 14.97 -9.54 -17.11
C ALA A 200 14.85 -8.02 -17.31
N LEU A 201 14.79 -7.23 -16.23
CA LEU A 201 14.86 -5.77 -16.27
C LEU A 201 16.29 -5.22 -16.41
N GLY A 202 17.32 -6.09 -16.42
CA GLY A 202 18.72 -5.72 -16.45
C GLY A 202 19.26 -5.16 -15.13
N LEU A 203 18.62 -5.49 -14.00
CA LEU A 203 18.95 -5.01 -12.67
C LEU A 203 19.63 -6.14 -11.88
N HIS A 204 20.93 -6.29 -12.04
CA HIS A 204 21.69 -7.37 -11.42
C HIS A 204 22.14 -7.03 -9.99
N GLY A 205 22.05 -8.00 -9.08
CA GLY A 205 22.61 -7.91 -7.72
C GLY A 205 21.81 -7.01 -6.77
N THR A 206 20.60 -6.62 -7.12
CA THR A 206 19.74 -5.69 -6.36
C THR A 206 18.39 -6.33 -6.10
N THR A 207 17.81 -6.06 -4.95
CA THR A 207 16.42 -6.43 -4.66
C THR A 207 15.49 -5.32 -5.15
N VAL A 208 14.43 -5.67 -5.88
CA VAL A 208 13.43 -4.71 -6.35
C VAL A 208 12.11 -4.93 -5.62
N LEU A 209 11.61 -3.88 -4.98
CA LEU A 209 10.32 -3.84 -4.29
C LEU A 209 9.36 -2.95 -5.07
N LEU A 210 8.20 -3.46 -5.44
CA LEU A 210 7.13 -2.71 -6.09
C LEU A 210 6.00 -2.42 -5.09
N ASP A 211 5.64 -1.15 -4.95
CA ASP A 211 4.50 -0.75 -4.12
C ASP A 211 3.78 0.47 -4.68
N GLY A 212 2.45 0.40 -4.75
CA GLY A 212 1.60 1.45 -5.29
C GLY A 212 1.24 2.56 -4.31
N ALA A 213 2.02 2.77 -3.25
CA ALA A 213 1.84 3.89 -2.32
C ALA A 213 1.86 5.24 -3.06
N HIS A 214 0.92 6.15 -2.72
CA HIS A 214 0.73 7.42 -3.41
C HIS A 214 0.09 8.52 -2.55
N THR A 215 -0.08 8.26 -1.25
CA THR A 215 -0.49 9.23 -0.22
C THR A 215 0.54 9.26 0.90
N ASN A 216 0.47 10.27 1.76
CA ASN A 216 1.40 10.41 2.89
C ASN A 216 1.30 9.20 3.84
N GLU A 217 0.08 8.76 4.14
CA GLU A 217 -0.17 7.60 5.01
C GLU A 217 0.39 6.31 4.40
N SER A 218 0.18 6.09 3.09
CA SER A 218 0.69 4.91 2.40
C SER A 218 2.22 4.95 2.25
N ALA A 219 2.82 6.13 2.07
CA ALA A 219 4.27 6.32 2.10
C ALA A 219 4.85 5.96 3.47
N ASN A 220 4.26 6.46 4.55
CA ASN A 220 4.66 6.14 5.92
C ASN A 220 4.57 4.63 6.21
N ALA A 221 3.47 4.00 5.79
CA ALA A 221 3.29 2.56 5.92
C ALA A 221 4.36 1.77 5.14
N LEU A 222 4.69 2.20 3.92
CA LEU A 222 5.73 1.59 3.10
C LEU A 222 7.13 1.76 3.72
N VAL A 223 7.47 2.95 4.20
CA VAL A 223 8.73 3.22 4.92
C VAL A 223 8.90 2.29 6.12
N LYS A 224 7.85 2.14 6.95
CA LYS A 224 7.86 1.20 8.08
C LYS A 224 8.05 -0.24 7.64
N THR A 225 7.39 -0.63 6.55
CA THR A 225 7.51 -1.98 5.97
C THR A 225 8.92 -2.25 5.45
N ILE A 226 9.54 -1.29 4.76
CA ILE A 226 10.94 -1.39 4.29
C ILE A 226 11.90 -1.57 5.47
N LYS A 227 11.78 -0.73 6.50
CA LYS A 227 12.59 -0.83 7.71
C LYS A 227 12.46 -2.18 8.42
N MET A 228 11.24 -2.67 8.55
CA MET A 228 10.95 -3.96 9.18
C MET A 228 11.53 -5.14 8.37
N THR A 229 11.47 -5.06 7.03
CA THR A 229 11.84 -6.17 6.14
C THR A 229 13.33 -6.22 5.83
N PHE A 230 13.96 -5.06 5.68
CA PHE A 230 15.33 -4.95 5.16
C PHE A 230 16.31 -4.27 6.12
N GLY A 231 15.82 -3.73 7.23
CA GLY A 231 16.64 -3.08 8.24
C GLY A 231 17.37 -1.86 7.70
N LYS A 232 18.71 -1.87 7.75
CA LYS A 232 19.59 -0.77 7.32
C LYS A 232 20.20 -1.02 5.93
N ALA A 233 19.58 -1.82 5.08
CA ALA A 233 20.09 -2.02 3.74
C ALA A 233 20.09 -0.71 2.93
N PRO A 234 21.08 -0.46 2.05
CA PRO A 234 21.12 0.71 1.20
C PRO A 234 19.86 0.81 0.34
N LEU A 235 19.25 2.00 0.32
CA LEU A 235 17.92 2.21 -0.24
C LEU A 235 17.93 3.25 -1.37
N ALA A 236 17.35 2.88 -2.50
CA ALA A 236 17.11 3.75 -3.63
C ALA A 236 15.63 3.77 -3.99
N LEU A 237 15.14 4.89 -4.51
CA LEU A 237 13.76 5.04 -4.94
C LEU A 237 13.67 5.37 -6.42
N VAL A 238 12.65 4.81 -7.09
CA VAL A 238 12.18 5.25 -8.42
C VAL A 238 10.70 5.62 -8.27
N VAL A 239 10.38 6.89 -8.51
CA VAL A 239 9.06 7.44 -8.14
C VAL A 239 8.38 8.10 -9.33
N ALA A 240 7.09 7.76 -9.55
CA ALA A 240 6.20 8.47 -10.47
C ALA A 240 4.81 8.62 -9.86
N MET A 241 4.26 9.83 -9.89
CA MET A 241 3.00 10.18 -9.23
C MET A 241 2.02 10.89 -10.18
N ALA A 242 0.74 10.79 -9.84
CA ALA A 242 -0.30 11.57 -10.49
C ALA A 242 -0.28 13.03 -10.01
N SER A 243 -0.72 13.96 -10.88
CA SER A 243 -0.66 15.41 -10.65
C SER A 243 -1.58 15.91 -9.52
N ASP A 244 -2.56 15.11 -9.12
CA ASP A 244 -3.51 15.43 -8.06
C ASP A 244 -3.07 14.98 -6.66
N LYS A 245 -1.80 14.55 -6.48
CA LYS A 245 -1.27 14.04 -5.22
C LYS A 245 -0.39 15.07 -4.50
N ASP A 246 -0.27 14.92 -3.18
CA ASP A 246 0.65 15.71 -2.36
C ASP A 246 2.09 15.18 -2.50
N HIS A 247 2.81 15.71 -3.49
CA HIS A 247 4.16 15.28 -3.82
C HIS A 247 5.18 15.61 -2.72
N VAL A 248 5.02 16.76 -2.07
CA VAL A 248 5.94 17.23 -1.02
C VAL A 248 5.74 16.43 0.27
N GLY A 249 4.48 16.21 0.68
CA GLY A 249 4.16 15.37 1.83
C GLY A 249 4.62 13.93 1.65
N PHE A 250 4.40 13.35 0.45
CA PHE A 250 4.91 12.02 0.10
C PHE A 250 6.44 11.94 0.22
N ALA A 251 7.16 12.92 -0.30
CA ALA A 251 8.62 13.00 -0.21
C ALA A 251 9.10 13.09 1.25
N ARG A 252 8.44 13.91 2.09
CA ARG A 252 8.77 14.04 3.52
C ARG A 252 8.74 12.71 4.26
N GLU A 253 7.74 11.87 4.00
CA GLU A 253 7.62 10.57 4.67
C GLU A 253 8.84 9.68 4.39
N PHE A 254 9.30 9.62 3.14
CA PHE A 254 10.49 8.85 2.79
C PHE A 254 11.77 9.47 3.34
N LEU A 255 11.94 10.78 3.20
CA LEU A 255 13.13 11.50 3.66
C LEU A 255 13.28 11.46 5.18
N SER A 256 12.19 11.57 5.93
CA SER A 256 12.17 11.38 7.38
C SER A 256 12.37 9.91 7.79
N GLY A 257 12.15 9.01 6.85
CA GLY A 257 12.20 7.58 7.05
C GLY A 257 13.60 7.00 7.18
N GLY A 258 14.64 7.68 6.77
CA GLY A 258 16.04 7.19 6.83
C GLY A 258 16.86 7.66 5.64
N GLU A 259 18.11 7.21 5.61
CA GLU A 259 19.05 7.58 4.56
C GLU A 259 18.66 6.94 3.22
N LEU A 260 18.63 7.77 2.17
CA LEU A 260 18.41 7.35 0.79
C LEU A 260 19.68 7.62 -0.01
N GLU A 261 20.15 6.61 -0.74
CA GLU A 261 21.32 6.75 -1.60
C GLU A 261 20.99 7.59 -2.84
N VAL A 262 19.86 7.28 -3.48
CA VAL A 262 19.40 7.95 -4.68
C VAL A 262 17.88 7.92 -4.77
N VAL A 263 17.30 9.03 -5.23
CA VAL A 263 15.88 9.14 -5.60
C VAL A 263 15.80 9.57 -7.05
N LEU A 264 15.32 8.70 -7.89
CA LEU A 264 15.12 8.96 -9.29
C LEU A 264 13.64 9.18 -9.59
N LEU A 265 13.33 10.39 -10.06
CA LEU A 265 11.96 10.80 -10.35
C LEU A 265 11.69 10.55 -11.85
N THR A 266 10.59 9.87 -12.14
CA THR A 266 10.24 9.49 -13.52
C THR A 266 8.78 9.77 -13.84
N GLU A 267 8.36 9.44 -15.04
CA GLU A 267 6.99 9.61 -15.49
C GLU A 267 6.30 8.26 -15.66
N ALA A 268 5.01 8.24 -15.40
CA ALA A 268 4.17 7.07 -15.64
C ALA A 268 2.93 7.46 -16.43
N ASP A 269 2.48 6.57 -17.30
CA ASP A 269 1.21 6.73 -18.02
C ASP A 269 0.04 6.58 -17.05
N ILE A 270 -0.53 7.70 -16.63
CA ILE A 270 -1.63 7.74 -15.67
C ILE A 270 -2.98 7.63 -16.41
N ALA A 271 -3.89 6.81 -15.90
CA ALA A 271 -5.25 6.74 -16.43
C ALA A 271 -5.91 8.13 -16.41
N GLY A 272 -6.46 8.55 -17.54
CA GLY A 272 -6.99 9.91 -17.77
C GLY A 272 -6.06 10.79 -18.61
N GLY A 273 -4.89 10.28 -19.03
CA GLY A 273 -4.02 10.90 -20.00
C GLY A 273 -2.92 11.79 -19.43
N LYS A 274 -2.17 12.43 -20.32
CA LYS A 274 -0.97 13.24 -19.98
C LYS A 274 -1.21 14.38 -19.00
N SER A 275 -2.43 14.92 -18.93
CA SER A 275 -2.77 15.98 -17.97
C SER A 275 -2.74 15.52 -16.51
N ARG A 276 -2.81 14.21 -16.27
CA ARG A 276 -2.71 13.61 -14.94
C ARG A 276 -1.32 13.09 -14.59
N THR A 277 -0.40 13.09 -15.54
CA THR A 277 1.00 12.71 -15.30
C THR A 277 1.77 13.89 -14.74
N THR A 278 2.50 13.71 -13.66
CA THR A 278 3.45 14.71 -13.16
C THR A 278 4.78 14.54 -13.87
N SER A 279 5.36 15.63 -14.36
CA SER A 279 6.68 15.55 -14.98
C SER A 279 7.77 15.18 -13.96
N ALA A 280 8.76 14.43 -14.43
CA ALA A 280 9.88 14.01 -13.59
C ALA A 280 10.62 15.21 -12.97
N SER A 281 10.74 16.33 -13.70
CA SER A 281 11.36 17.56 -13.21
C SER A 281 10.56 18.21 -12.06
N LEU A 282 9.22 18.27 -12.18
CA LEU A 282 8.38 18.82 -11.13
C LEU A 282 8.43 17.95 -9.86
N LEU A 283 8.39 16.64 -10.02
CA LEU A 283 8.56 15.73 -8.87
C LEU A 283 9.91 15.96 -8.19
N ARG A 284 11.01 16.07 -8.96
CA ARG A 284 12.33 16.35 -8.40
C ARG A 284 12.32 17.66 -7.59
N ASP A 285 11.74 18.72 -8.13
CA ASP A 285 11.71 20.02 -7.46
C ASP A 285 10.92 19.94 -6.13
N CYS A 286 9.82 19.16 -6.07
CA CYS A 286 9.09 18.87 -4.83
C CYS A 286 9.94 18.09 -3.82
N TRP A 287 10.73 17.09 -4.26
CA TRP A 287 11.62 16.33 -3.39
C TRP A 287 12.77 17.20 -2.85
N ILE A 288 13.35 18.09 -3.68
CA ILE A 288 14.35 19.07 -3.24
C ILE A 288 13.74 20.05 -2.21
N GLN A 289 12.51 20.48 -2.42
CA GLN A 289 11.81 21.32 -1.45
C GLN A 289 11.66 20.59 -0.10
N ALA A 290 11.14 19.37 -0.11
CA ALA A 290 10.98 18.56 1.10
C ALA A 290 12.31 18.32 1.83
N SER A 291 13.39 18.05 1.09
CA SER A 291 14.74 17.88 1.64
C SER A 291 15.24 19.14 2.35
N LYS A 292 15.06 20.31 1.73
CA LYS A 292 15.43 21.61 2.33
C LYS A 292 14.65 21.90 3.62
N GLU A 293 13.34 21.60 3.61
CA GLU A 293 12.48 21.79 4.80
C GLU A 293 12.90 20.89 5.96
N LEU A 294 13.47 19.73 5.68
CA LEU A 294 13.95 18.77 6.67
C LEU A 294 15.44 18.95 7.03
N GLY A 295 16.16 19.86 6.37
CA GLY A 295 17.58 20.07 6.58
C GLY A 295 18.46 18.88 6.16
N ILE A 296 18.05 18.15 5.11
CA ILE A 296 18.77 16.99 4.59
C ILE A 296 19.72 17.43 3.48
N ASP A 297 20.97 17.02 3.56
CA ASP A 297 22.00 17.37 2.58
C ASP A 297 21.75 16.66 1.24
N ILE A 298 21.87 17.43 0.16
CA ILE A 298 21.74 16.98 -1.22
C ILE A 298 23.14 17.00 -1.85
N VAL A 299 23.62 15.85 -2.30
CA VAL A 299 24.89 15.74 -3.02
C VAL A 299 24.74 16.25 -4.47
N HIS A 300 23.61 15.94 -5.10
CA HIS A 300 23.31 16.34 -6.47
C HIS A 300 21.81 16.54 -6.67
N ASP A 301 21.44 17.68 -7.25
CA ASP A 301 20.03 18.08 -7.44
C ASP A 301 19.49 17.83 -8.87
N GLY A 302 20.29 17.25 -9.77
CA GLY A 302 19.89 16.90 -11.11
C GLY A 302 19.60 18.09 -12.05
N THR A 303 20.16 19.28 -11.78
CA THR A 303 19.88 20.51 -12.54
C THR A 303 20.58 20.59 -13.91
N THR A 304 21.49 19.68 -14.23
CA THR A 304 22.21 19.62 -15.50
C THR A 304 21.46 18.82 -16.57
N LYS A 305 21.49 19.33 -17.85
CA LYS A 305 20.69 18.75 -18.96
C LYS A 305 21.13 17.35 -19.40
N SER A 306 20.22 16.48 -19.37
CA SER A 306 19.91 15.13 -19.85
C SER A 306 20.94 14.12 -20.36
N ARG A 307 22.08 14.41 -20.97
CA ARG A 307 23.09 13.40 -21.34
C ARG A 307 24.41 13.51 -20.57
N GLU A 308 24.76 14.73 -20.20
CA GLU A 308 25.90 14.97 -19.30
C GLU A 308 25.59 14.58 -17.87
N VAL A 309 24.30 14.60 -17.46
CA VAL A 309 23.84 14.20 -16.11
C VAL A 309 24.23 12.78 -15.78
N PHE A 310 24.02 11.83 -16.71
CA PHE A 310 24.38 10.43 -16.46
C PHE A 310 25.89 10.23 -16.28
N ASN A 311 26.70 10.86 -17.12
CA ASN A 311 28.16 10.77 -17.02
C ASN A 311 28.68 11.54 -15.80
N ASN A 312 28.07 12.66 -15.44
CA ASN A 312 28.45 13.45 -14.26
C ASN A 312 27.96 12.81 -12.95
N LEU A 313 26.76 12.19 -12.92
CA LEU A 313 26.28 11.39 -11.80
C LEU A 313 27.20 10.21 -11.52
N LEU A 314 27.70 9.54 -12.55
CA LEU A 314 28.70 8.47 -12.44
C LEU A 314 30.05 8.99 -11.91
N VAL A 315 30.47 10.19 -12.31
CA VAL A 315 31.70 10.81 -11.80
C VAL A 315 31.54 11.27 -10.35
N CYS A 316 30.37 11.82 -9.96
CA CYS A 316 30.07 12.18 -8.57
C CYS A 316 29.91 10.96 -7.66
N SER A 317 29.36 9.83 -8.16
CA SER A 317 29.26 8.60 -7.39
C SER A 317 30.63 7.96 -7.10
N ALA A 318 31.62 8.18 -7.95
CA ALA A 318 32.99 7.72 -7.77
C ALA A 318 33.78 8.45 -6.67
N THR A 319 33.34 9.66 -6.29
CA THR A 319 33.90 10.39 -5.15
C THR A 319 33.21 9.91 -3.87
N LYS A 320 33.76 8.89 -3.25
CA LYS A 320 33.33 8.19 -2.02
C LYS A 320 33.18 9.07 -0.76
N LEU A 321 33.12 10.40 -0.87
CA LEU A 321 33.32 11.34 0.24
C LEU A 321 32.13 12.23 0.59
N GLU A 322 31.01 12.18 -0.16
CA GLU A 322 29.87 13.04 0.16
C GLU A 322 28.69 12.21 0.71
N ASN A 323 28.48 12.35 2.03
CA ASN A 323 27.26 11.87 2.68
C ASN A 323 26.10 12.74 2.20
N GLY A 324 25.04 12.13 1.67
CA GLY A 324 23.84 12.82 1.23
C GLY A 324 23.13 12.09 0.11
N THR A 325 21.90 12.51 -0.19
CA THR A 325 21.03 11.90 -1.19
C THR A 325 21.26 12.50 -2.57
N ILE A 326 21.26 11.66 -3.60
CA ILE A 326 21.26 12.09 -5.00
C ILE A 326 19.82 12.18 -5.49
N PHE A 327 19.41 13.33 -6.06
CA PHE A 327 18.15 13.48 -6.78
C PHE A 327 18.42 13.61 -8.29
N ALA A 328 17.65 12.87 -9.09
CA ALA A 328 17.70 12.99 -10.54
C ALA A 328 16.31 12.83 -11.16
N ALA A 329 16.12 13.35 -12.36
CA ALA A 329 14.90 13.27 -13.13
C ALA A 329 15.18 12.62 -14.49
N GLU A 330 14.43 11.59 -14.86
CA GLU A 330 14.51 10.89 -16.13
C GLU A 330 13.10 10.41 -16.54
N SER A 331 12.63 10.81 -17.69
CA SER A 331 11.28 10.50 -18.14
C SER A 331 11.05 9.03 -18.47
N SER A 332 12.10 8.31 -18.88
CA SER A 332 12.02 6.88 -19.20
C SER A 332 12.16 6.01 -17.96
N LEU A 333 11.12 5.22 -17.65
CA LEU A 333 11.15 4.29 -16.52
C LEU A 333 12.33 3.31 -16.59
N MET A 334 12.57 2.72 -17.76
CA MET A 334 13.66 1.74 -17.92
C MET A 334 15.04 2.34 -17.78
N ALA A 335 15.23 3.59 -18.29
CA ALA A 335 16.45 4.34 -18.07
C ALA A 335 16.63 4.68 -16.58
N SER A 336 15.54 5.10 -15.91
CA SER A 336 15.53 5.38 -14.48
C SER A 336 15.96 4.17 -13.64
N LEU A 337 15.38 2.99 -13.89
CA LEU A 337 15.71 1.77 -13.19
C LEU A 337 17.19 1.39 -13.34
N LYS A 338 17.72 1.41 -14.58
CA LYS A 338 19.12 1.07 -14.87
C LYS A 338 20.07 2.06 -14.20
N ALA A 339 19.80 3.35 -14.30
CA ALA A 339 20.60 4.39 -13.66
C ALA A 339 20.61 4.24 -12.14
N THR A 340 19.43 4.07 -11.53
CA THR A 340 19.31 3.84 -10.08
C THR A 340 20.12 2.64 -9.65
N ASN A 341 20.04 1.53 -10.37
CA ASN A 341 20.81 0.33 -10.07
C ASN A 341 22.32 0.56 -10.14
N GLN A 342 22.78 1.27 -11.17
CA GLN A 342 24.20 1.58 -11.36
C GLN A 342 24.71 2.47 -10.22
N ILE A 343 24.02 3.60 -9.94
CA ILE A 343 24.40 4.55 -8.88
C ILE A 343 24.42 3.83 -7.51
N LEU A 344 23.38 3.05 -7.21
CA LEU A 344 23.28 2.33 -5.95
C LEU A 344 24.47 1.38 -5.76
N ARG A 345 24.82 0.59 -6.77
CA ARG A 345 25.95 -0.34 -6.72
C ARG A 345 27.29 0.35 -6.56
N GLU A 346 27.51 1.48 -7.24
CA GLU A 346 28.76 2.26 -7.13
C GLU A 346 28.92 2.86 -5.72
N ARG A 347 27.85 3.44 -5.17
CA ARG A 347 27.87 4.03 -3.82
C ARG A 347 28.05 2.97 -2.72
N THR A 348 27.48 1.81 -2.89
CA THR A 348 27.52 0.73 -1.88
C THR A 348 28.70 -0.22 -2.02
N GLY A 349 29.59 0.01 -2.99
CA GLY A 349 30.72 -0.90 -3.26
C GLY A 349 30.26 -2.30 -3.65
N ASN A 350 29.20 -2.40 -4.47
CA ASN A 350 28.54 -3.65 -4.89
C ASN A 350 27.87 -4.46 -3.77
N GLN A 351 27.62 -3.87 -2.60
CA GLN A 351 26.73 -4.49 -1.63
C GLN A 351 25.31 -4.55 -2.19
N SER A 352 24.58 -5.60 -1.83
CA SER A 352 23.17 -5.72 -2.24
C SER A 352 22.33 -4.62 -1.64
N GLY A 353 21.80 -3.75 -2.49
CA GLY A 353 20.89 -2.68 -2.12
C GLY A 353 19.45 -3.00 -2.54
N ILE A 354 18.54 -2.07 -2.23
CA ILE A 354 17.12 -2.19 -2.51
C ILE A 354 16.67 -1.03 -3.36
N ILE A 355 16.03 -1.32 -4.47
CA ILE A 355 15.32 -0.35 -5.29
C ILE A 355 13.83 -0.48 -5.01
N VAL A 356 13.20 0.59 -4.54
CA VAL A 356 11.75 0.67 -4.36
C VAL A 356 11.14 1.47 -5.49
N VAL A 357 10.23 0.85 -6.23
CA VAL A 357 9.45 1.52 -7.28
C VAL A 357 8.07 1.84 -6.71
N THR A 358 7.71 3.13 -6.66
CA THR A 358 6.52 3.58 -5.95
C THR A 358 5.96 4.92 -6.48
N GLY A 359 4.94 5.45 -5.84
CA GLY A 359 4.27 6.72 -6.17
C GLY A 359 2.95 6.55 -6.91
N SER A 360 2.68 5.38 -7.49
CA SER A 360 1.38 5.02 -8.08
C SER A 360 1.32 3.55 -8.47
N LEU A 361 0.10 3.00 -8.58
CA LEU A 361 -0.07 1.68 -9.22
C LEU A 361 0.27 1.69 -10.72
N HIS A 362 0.28 2.86 -11.35
CA HIS A 362 0.60 2.98 -12.78
C HIS A 362 2.07 2.69 -13.05
N ILE A 363 3.00 3.23 -12.25
CA ILE A 363 4.43 2.90 -12.42
C ILE A 363 4.69 1.42 -12.15
N VAL A 364 4.03 0.84 -11.13
CA VAL A 364 4.10 -0.60 -10.86
C VAL A 364 3.61 -1.41 -12.05
N SER A 365 2.47 -1.04 -12.62
CA SER A 365 1.90 -1.67 -13.81
C SER A 365 2.84 -1.63 -15.01
N MET A 366 3.55 -0.50 -15.21
CA MET A 366 4.54 -0.36 -16.28
C MET A 366 5.74 -1.30 -16.09
N VAL A 367 6.22 -1.46 -14.85
CA VAL A 367 7.29 -2.42 -14.55
C VAL A 367 6.83 -3.86 -14.82
N LEU A 368 5.63 -4.21 -14.37
CA LEU A 368 5.07 -5.55 -14.60
C LEU A 368 4.81 -5.83 -16.08
N ALA A 369 4.38 -4.84 -16.85
CA ALA A 369 4.21 -4.96 -18.30
C ALA A 369 5.56 -5.19 -19.00
N ALA A 370 6.63 -4.52 -18.58
CA ALA A 370 7.97 -4.74 -19.12
C ALA A 370 8.54 -6.15 -18.82
N LEU A 371 7.99 -6.86 -17.83
CA LEU A 371 8.35 -8.24 -17.53
C LEU A 371 7.56 -9.27 -18.36
N SER A 372 6.46 -8.83 -18.97
CA SER A 372 5.53 -9.72 -19.72
C SER A 372 5.77 -9.71 -21.22
N GLY A 373 6.57 -8.77 -21.73
CA GLY A 373 6.97 -8.64 -23.14
C GLY A 373 8.32 -9.24 -23.40
#